data_a91afb898f9ed46140a18fe9961828f3
#
_entry.id   a91afb898f9ed46140a18fe9961828f3
#
_cell.length_a   1.000
_cell.length_b   1.000
_cell.length_c   1.000
_cell.angle_alpha   90.00
_cell.angle_beta   90.00
_cell.angle_gamma   90.00
#
_symmetry.space_group_name_H-M   'P 1'
#
loop_
_entity.id
_entity.type
_entity.pdbx_description
1 polymer ?
#
loop_
_entity_poly.entity_id
_entity_poly.type
_entity_poly.pdbx_seq_one_letter_code
_entity_poly.pdbx_strand_id
1 'polypeptide(L)'
;PDAVTALVRVALLRGEAGRAGITDIYQRAGELRFELDGFDMERVSALYARPEYKGRLRVEAGNTPRLTLKLPAKARVLDVADAFVSAWAGTKKDKTSDNKEDK
;
A
#
# COMPACT_ATOMS: atom_id res chain seq x y z
N PRO A 1 -2.91 -2.29 -26.91
CA PRO A 1 -2.58 -3.29 -25.94
C PRO A 1 -2.08 -2.67 -24.66
N ASP A 2 -1.16 -1.71 -24.73
CA ASP A 2 -0.64 -1.17 -23.50
C ASP A 2 -1.69 -0.44 -22.71
N ALA A 3 -2.57 0.28 -23.37
CA ALA A 3 -3.62 0.99 -22.65
C ALA A 3 -4.59 0.04 -21.97
N VAL A 4 -4.93 -1.05 -22.64
CA VAL A 4 -5.84 -2.03 -22.05
C VAL A 4 -5.16 -2.71 -20.88
N THR A 5 -3.88 -3.07 -21.01
CA THR A 5 -3.16 -3.71 -19.93
C THR A 5 -3.07 -2.78 -18.73
N ALA A 6 -2.83 -1.49 -18.96
CA ALA A 6 -2.76 -0.54 -17.86
C ALA A 6 -4.10 -0.40 -17.15
N LEU A 7 -5.21 -0.38 -17.90
CA LEU A 7 -6.51 -0.28 -17.28
C LEU A 7 -6.82 -1.51 -16.43
N VAL A 8 -6.45 -2.69 -16.90
CA VAL A 8 -6.67 -3.91 -16.14
C VAL A 8 -5.82 -3.87 -14.87
N ARG A 9 -4.56 -3.44 -14.97
CA ARG A 9 -3.70 -3.35 -13.80
C ARG A 9 -4.28 -2.40 -12.76
N VAL A 10 -4.80 -1.26 -13.20
CA VAL A 10 -5.38 -0.29 -12.27
C VAL A 10 -6.60 -0.90 -11.58
N ALA A 11 -7.45 -1.59 -12.33
CA ALA A 11 -8.65 -2.20 -11.75
C ALA A 11 -8.28 -3.25 -10.72
N LEU A 12 -7.29 -4.10 -11.03
CA LEU A 12 -6.86 -5.13 -10.10
C LEU A 12 -6.22 -4.51 -8.86
N LEU A 13 -5.44 -3.47 -9.07
CA LEU A 13 -4.78 -2.78 -7.96
C LEU A 13 -5.81 -2.17 -7.03
N ARG A 14 -6.83 -1.52 -7.58
CA ARG A 14 -7.85 -0.91 -6.74
C ARG A 14 -8.64 -1.95 -5.98
N GLY A 15 -8.91 -3.10 -6.60
CA GLY A 15 -9.59 -4.19 -5.92
C GLY A 15 -8.77 -4.72 -4.75
N GLU A 16 -7.49 -4.94 -4.98
CA GLU A 16 -6.63 -5.44 -3.92
C GLU A 16 -6.47 -4.39 -2.82
N ALA A 17 -6.32 -3.14 -3.20
CA ALA A 17 -6.19 -2.06 -2.23
C ALA A 17 -7.42 -1.95 -1.34
N GLY A 18 -8.60 -2.03 -1.95
CA GLY A 18 -9.84 -1.96 -1.18
C GLY A 18 -9.95 -3.08 -0.16
N ARG A 19 -9.56 -4.28 -0.55
CA ARG A 19 -9.60 -5.41 0.37
C ARG A 19 -8.60 -5.24 1.50
N ALA A 20 -7.56 -4.45 1.28
CA ALA A 20 -6.55 -4.21 2.31
C ALA A 20 -6.82 -2.94 3.13
N GLY A 21 -7.94 -2.29 2.89
CA GLY A 21 -8.31 -1.11 3.68
C GLY A 21 -7.80 0.21 3.12
N ILE A 22 -7.35 0.22 1.88
CA ILE A 22 -6.91 1.45 1.23
C ILE A 22 -8.09 1.99 0.44
N THR A 23 -8.53 3.19 0.79
CA THR A 23 -9.72 3.77 0.19
C THR A 23 -9.43 4.61 -1.03
N ASP A 24 -8.22 5.09 -1.19
CA ASP A 24 -7.86 5.89 -2.34
C ASP A 24 -6.37 5.86 -2.56
N ILE A 25 -5.96 5.93 -3.82
CA ILE A 25 -4.56 5.98 -4.20
C ILE A 25 -4.41 7.06 -5.25
N TYR A 26 -3.50 8.00 -5.02
CA TYR A 26 -3.28 9.04 -6.01
C TYR A 26 -1.84 9.53 -5.96
N GLN A 27 -1.42 10.17 -7.02
CA GLN A 27 -0.07 10.69 -7.13
C GLN A 27 -0.10 12.20 -6.98
N ARG A 28 0.84 12.75 -6.24
CA ARG A 28 0.89 14.18 -6.06
C ARG A 28 2.32 14.60 -5.76
N ALA A 29 2.83 15.56 -6.51
CA ALA A 29 4.15 16.13 -6.25
C ALA A 29 5.26 15.09 -6.11
N GLY A 30 5.29 14.11 -6.97
CA GLY A 30 6.34 13.09 -6.92
C GLY A 30 6.17 12.06 -5.84
N GLU A 31 4.98 11.99 -5.26
CA GLU A 31 4.69 11.03 -4.21
C GLU A 31 3.43 10.26 -4.52
N LEU A 32 3.37 9.02 -4.05
CA LEU A 32 2.15 8.26 -4.08
C LEU A 32 1.49 8.37 -2.71
N ARG A 33 0.20 8.63 -2.70
CA ARG A 33 -0.54 8.77 -1.45
C ARG A 33 -1.63 7.72 -1.39
N PHE A 34 -1.71 7.06 -0.23
CA PHE A 34 -2.64 5.96 -0.02
C PHE A 34 -3.49 6.33 1.19
N GLU A 35 -4.77 6.59 0.96
CA GLU A 35 -5.66 6.91 2.07
C GLU A 35 -6.23 5.62 2.63
N LEU A 36 -6.36 5.56 3.94
CA LEU A 36 -6.75 4.34 4.63
C LEU A 36 -8.10 4.51 5.29
N ASP A 37 -8.82 3.42 5.47
CA ASP A 37 -10.10 3.46 6.16
C ASP A 37 -9.90 3.46 7.67
N GLY A 38 -8.71 3.14 8.16
CA GLY A 38 -8.41 3.16 9.58
C GLY A 38 -6.91 3.12 9.78
N PHE A 39 -6.47 3.41 10.98
CA PHE A 39 -5.05 3.46 11.27
C PHE A 39 -4.66 2.30 12.17
N ASP A 40 -3.66 1.55 11.76
CA ASP A 40 -3.17 0.42 12.54
C ASP A 40 -1.66 0.57 12.65
N MET A 41 -1.21 0.96 13.82
CA MET A 41 0.19 1.23 14.02
C MET A 41 1.07 -0.01 13.83
N GLU A 42 0.56 -1.17 14.16
CA GLU A 42 1.33 -2.38 13.96
C GLU A 42 1.61 -2.63 12.49
N ARG A 43 0.61 -2.43 11.66
CA ARG A 43 0.79 -2.61 10.22
C ARG A 43 1.74 -1.56 9.66
N VAL A 44 1.60 -0.32 10.12
CA VAL A 44 2.47 0.75 9.68
C VAL A 44 3.90 0.46 10.09
N SER A 45 4.11 0.00 11.31
CA SER A 45 5.44 -0.30 11.79
C SER A 45 6.08 -1.44 10.99
N ALA A 46 5.29 -2.46 10.68
CA ALA A 46 5.80 -3.58 9.90
C ALA A 46 6.24 -3.14 8.51
N LEU A 47 5.47 -2.24 7.90
CA LEU A 47 5.81 -1.74 6.60
C LEU A 47 7.02 -0.83 6.66
N TYR A 48 7.05 0.04 7.66
CA TYR A 48 8.13 1.01 7.80
C TYR A 48 9.48 0.34 8.08
N ALA A 49 9.46 -0.87 8.61
CA ALA A 49 10.68 -1.61 8.87
C ALA A 49 11.32 -2.17 7.60
N ARG A 50 10.58 -2.18 6.50
CA ARG A 50 11.14 -2.71 5.26
C ARG A 50 12.19 -1.76 4.70
N PRO A 51 13.33 -2.29 4.26
CA PRO A 51 14.40 -1.41 3.77
C PRO A 51 13.98 -0.53 2.60
N GLU A 52 13.11 -1.04 1.72
CA GLU A 52 12.71 -0.29 0.55
C GLU A 52 11.82 0.90 0.88
N TYR A 53 11.24 0.92 2.08
CA TYR A 53 10.37 2.02 2.48
C TYR A 53 10.97 2.89 3.57
N LYS A 54 12.01 2.41 4.23
CA LYS A 54 12.61 3.15 5.32
C LYS A 54 13.13 4.49 4.81
N GLY A 55 12.75 5.55 5.44
CA GLY A 55 13.19 6.88 5.04
C GLY A 55 12.43 7.46 3.87
N ARG A 56 11.52 6.69 3.25
CA ARG A 56 10.77 7.18 2.10
C ARG A 56 9.27 7.19 2.34
N LEU A 57 8.84 6.65 3.45
CA LEU A 57 7.43 6.55 3.78
C LEU A 57 7.09 7.53 4.89
N ARG A 58 6.04 8.31 4.70
CA ARG A 58 5.55 9.20 5.74
C ARG A 58 4.16 8.76 6.14
N VAL A 59 3.85 8.90 7.41
CA VAL A 59 2.57 8.51 7.95
C VAL A 59 1.86 9.74 8.47
N GLU A 60 0.62 9.94 8.06
CA GLU A 60 -0.19 11.04 8.55
C GLU A 60 -1.41 10.44 9.21
N ALA A 61 -1.51 10.58 10.51
CA ALA A 61 -2.66 10.11 11.25
C ALA A 61 -3.66 11.25 11.33
N GLY A 62 -4.91 10.96 11.54
CA GLY A 62 -5.93 11.98 11.65
C GLY A 62 -7.25 11.38 11.25
N ASN A 63 -8.19 12.24 10.88
CA ASN A 63 -9.51 11.75 10.50
C ASN A 63 -9.42 10.88 9.26
N THR A 64 -8.51 11.18 8.36
CA THR A 64 -8.29 10.35 7.18
C THR A 64 -6.84 9.95 7.19
N PRO A 65 -6.52 8.80 7.78
CA PRO A 65 -5.12 8.37 7.82
C PRO A 65 -4.56 8.19 6.43
N ARG A 66 -3.30 8.53 6.25
CA ARG A 66 -2.69 8.49 4.93
C ARG A 66 -1.25 8.05 5.02
N LEU A 67 -0.84 7.24 4.06
CA LEU A 67 0.56 6.88 3.90
C LEU A 67 1.07 7.56 2.64
N THR A 68 2.21 8.20 2.72
CA THR A 68 2.78 8.91 1.58
C THR A 68 4.15 8.30 1.28
N LEU A 69 4.31 7.83 0.07
CA LEU A 69 5.54 7.17 -0.36
C LEU A 69 6.22 8.01 -1.42
N LYS A 70 7.47 8.38 -1.17
CA LYS A 70 8.21 9.15 -2.14
C LYS A 70 8.57 8.25 -3.32
N LEU A 71 8.31 8.72 -4.54
CA LEU A 71 8.61 7.94 -5.71
C LEU A 71 10.08 8.08 -6.07
N PRO A 72 10.78 6.98 -6.32
CA PRO A 72 12.15 7.07 -6.77
C PRO A 72 12.20 7.66 -8.18
N ALA A 73 13.32 8.27 -8.51
CA ALA A 73 13.51 8.78 -9.85
C ALA A 73 13.42 7.64 -10.84
N LYS A 74 12.78 7.85 -11.94
CA LYS A 74 12.64 6.86 -13.01
C LYS A 74 11.81 5.64 -12.65
N ALA A 75 11.15 5.66 -11.51
CA ALA A 75 10.29 4.54 -11.14
C ALA A 75 8.98 4.61 -11.91
N ARG A 76 8.45 3.45 -12.22
CA ARG A 76 7.14 3.37 -12.85
C ARG A 76 6.08 3.37 -11.76
N VAL A 77 5.15 4.31 -11.86
CA VAL A 77 4.17 4.52 -10.81
C VAL A 77 3.35 3.26 -10.52
N LEU A 78 2.88 2.56 -11.55
CA LEU A 78 2.08 1.37 -11.32
C LEU A 78 2.88 0.25 -10.66
N ASP A 79 4.16 0.13 -11.01
CA ASP A 79 4.98 -0.90 -10.37
C ASP A 79 5.17 -0.60 -8.90
N VAL A 80 5.40 0.67 -8.57
CA VAL A 80 5.57 1.06 -7.18
C VAL A 80 4.27 0.87 -6.41
N ALA A 81 3.14 1.26 -7.01
CA ALA A 81 1.85 1.12 -6.36
C ALA A 81 1.50 -0.34 -6.11
N ASP A 82 1.74 -1.20 -7.11
CA ASP A 82 1.48 -2.63 -6.95
C ASP A 82 2.31 -3.21 -5.82
N ALA A 83 3.60 -2.88 -5.79
CA ALA A 83 4.48 -3.40 -4.76
C ALA A 83 4.04 -2.93 -3.37
N PHE A 84 3.64 -1.67 -3.27
CA PHE A 84 3.22 -1.13 -1.98
C PHE A 84 1.92 -1.76 -1.51
N VAL A 85 0.94 -1.90 -2.39
CA VAL A 85 -0.33 -2.49 -2.01
C VAL A 85 -0.14 -3.94 -1.58
N SER A 86 0.71 -4.68 -2.29
CA SER A 86 1.01 -6.06 -1.91
C SER A 86 1.70 -6.11 -0.56
N ALA A 87 2.64 -5.21 -0.30
CA ALA A 87 3.32 -5.16 0.97
C ALA A 87 2.35 -4.81 2.10
N TRP A 88 1.47 -3.83 1.85
CA TRP A 88 0.50 -3.43 2.85
C TRP A 88 -0.49 -4.56 3.15
N ALA A 89 -0.95 -5.24 2.11
CA ALA A 89 -1.86 -6.36 2.30
C ALA A 89 -1.18 -7.46 3.12
N GLY A 90 0.12 -7.64 2.91
CA GLY A 90 0.86 -8.65 3.66
C GLY A 90 1.04 -8.33 5.13
N THR A 91 0.82 -7.08 5.56
CA THR A 91 0.93 -6.73 6.96
C THR A 91 -0.36 -7.04 7.73
N LYS A 92 -1.45 -7.32 7.02
CA LYS A 92 -2.72 -7.57 7.69
C LYS A 92 -2.66 -8.89 8.41
N LYS A 93 -3.02 -8.89 9.68
CA LYS A 93 -3.03 -10.11 10.44
C LYS A 93 -4.24 -10.93 10.08
N ASP A 94 -4.00 -12.21 9.89
CA ASP A 94 -5.07 -13.12 9.55
C ASP A 94 -5.19 -14.11 10.67
N LYS A 95 -6.31 -14.06 11.37
CA LYS A 95 -6.51 -14.95 12.49
C LYS A 95 -6.50 -16.39 12.09
N THR A 96 -6.98 -16.68 10.94
CA THR A 96 -6.98 -18.05 10.46
C THR A 96 -5.56 -18.55 10.30
N SER A 97 -4.70 -17.72 9.78
CA SER A 97 -3.34 -18.08 9.62
C SER A 97 -2.69 -18.35 10.92
N ASP A 98 -2.94 -17.48 11.89
CA ASP A 98 -2.38 -17.66 13.19
C ASP A 98 -2.81 -18.97 13.79
N ASN A 99 -4.03 -19.32 13.64
CA ASN A 99 -4.51 -20.54 14.19
C ASN A 99 -3.88 -21.74 13.56
N LYS A 100 -3.58 -21.67 12.32
CA LYS A 100 -3.02 -22.78 11.69
C LYS A 100 -1.68 -23.10 12.12
N GLU A 101 -0.97 -22.14 12.54
CA GLU A 101 0.33 -22.44 12.94
C GLU A 101 0.42 -23.31 14.06
N ASP A 102 -0.56 -23.37 14.81
CA ASP A 102 -0.53 -24.18 15.94
C ASP A 102 -0.43 -25.59 15.65
N LYS A 103 -0.72 -25.96 14.52
CA LYS A 103 -0.65 -27.30 14.25
C LYS A 103 0.48 -27.73 13.73
#